data_5c28dbe37bb76aa4aa7f8920c82a38db
#
_entry.id   5c28dbe37bb76aa4aa7f8920c82a38db
#
_cell.length_a   1.000
_cell.length_b   1.000
_cell.length_c   1.000
_cell.angle_alpha   90.00
_cell.angle_beta   90.00
_cell.angle_gamma   90.00
#
_symmetry.space_group_name_H-M   'P 1'
#
loop_
_entity.id
_entity.type
_entity.pdbx_description
1 polymer ?
#
loop_
_entity_poly.entity_id
_entity_poly.type
_entity_poly.pdbx_seq_one_letter_code
_entity_poly.pdbx_strand_id
1 'polypeptide(L)'
;MSALAGLVDKGLMAPDWAEALAPVDERIAAMGRFLREELAAGRPYQPTGERVFRAFERPLADVRVLIVGQDPYPNPEHPIGLSFAVRRDVWPLPPSLVNIYTELRDDLGIMPPRHGDLTAWADQGVMLLNRSLTVRPGASNSHRGKGWEPITQCAIEALARRGGPLVAILWGSDARNLKPMLGAVPAVESPHPSPLSAYRGFFGSRPFSRANALLVEQGAAPLDWTLPME
;
A
#
# COMPACT_ATOMS: atom_id res chain seq x y z
N MET A 1 3.98 -12.40 -24.98
CA MET A 1 3.98 -10.99 -24.55
C MET A 1 4.14 -10.98 -23.04
N SER A 2 5.09 -10.20 -22.50
CA SER A 2 5.30 -10.07 -21.05
C SER A 2 4.05 -9.49 -20.39
N ALA A 3 3.69 -9.98 -19.19
CA ALA A 3 2.59 -9.44 -18.43
C ALA A 3 2.87 -7.99 -18.00
N LEU A 4 4.12 -7.70 -17.64
CA LEU A 4 4.57 -6.36 -17.28
C LEU A 4 4.45 -5.37 -18.43
N ALA A 5 4.88 -5.74 -19.64
CA ALA A 5 4.73 -4.89 -20.81
C ALA A 5 3.25 -4.51 -21.06
N GLY A 6 2.34 -5.47 -20.91
CA GLY A 6 0.91 -5.21 -21.05
C GLY A 6 0.33 -4.29 -19.97
N LEU A 7 0.91 -4.27 -18.76
CA LEU A 7 0.52 -3.34 -17.70
C LEU A 7 1.02 -1.91 -17.97
N VAL A 8 2.26 -1.77 -18.48
CA VAL A 8 2.83 -0.48 -18.87
C VAL A 8 2.07 0.13 -20.05
N ASP A 9 1.82 -0.66 -21.09
CA ASP A 9 1.10 -0.21 -22.30
C ASP A 9 -0.31 0.32 -21.99
N LYS A 10 -0.92 -0.21 -20.93
CA LYS A 10 -2.24 0.23 -20.44
C LYS A 10 -2.17 1.39 -19.43
N GLY A 11 -0.99 1.86 -19.08
CA GLY A 11 -0.80 2.90 -18.06
C GLY A 11 -1.14 2.45 -16.63
N LEU A 12 -1.16 1.15 -16.35
CA LEU A 12 -1.47 0.58 -15.04
C LEU A 12 -0.23 0.35 -14.17
N MET A 13 0.96 0.58 -14.73
CA MET A 13 2.25 0.45 -14.05
C MET A 13 3.26 1.38 -14.69
N ALA A 14 4.05 2.08 -13.87
CA ALA A 14 5.14 2.89 -14.37
C ALA A 14 6.27 2.00 -14.93
N PRO A 15 6.99 2.44 -15.99
CA PRO A 15 8.00 1.62 -16.69
C PRO A 15 9.13 1.11 -15.78
N ASP A 16 9.60 1.92 -14.83
CA ASP A 16 10.67 1.55 -13.91
C ASP A 16 10.26 0.43 -12.93
N TRP A 17 8.97 0.32 -12.60
CA TRP A 17 8.43 -0.83 -11.89
C TRP A 17 8.46 -2.11 -12.74
N ALA A 18 8.16 -2.02 -14.04
CA ALA A 18 8.22 -3.18 -14.92
C ALA A 18 9.66 -3.72 -15.02
N GLU A 19 10.66 -2.85 -15.07
CA GLU A 19 12.07 -3.24 -15.02
C GLU A 19 12.42 -3.92 -13.69
N ALA A 20 12.03 -3.31 -12.56
CA ALA A 20 12.29 -3.82 -11.23
C ALA A 20 11.60 -5.17 -10.94
N LEU A 21 10.41 -5.40 -11.50
CA LEU A 21 9.61 -6.61 -11.33
C LEU A 21 9.88 -7.68 -12.40
N ALA A 22 10.79 -7.45 -13.35
CA ALA A 22 11.13 -8.43 -14.39
C ALA A 22 11.40 -9.84 -13.86
N PRO A 23 12.09 -10.04 -12.70
CA PRO A 23 12.31 -11.38 -12.14
C PRO A 23 11.02 -12.14 -11.77
N VAL A 24 9.90 -11.46 -11.62
CA VAL A 24 8.60 -12.03 -11.21
C VAL A 24 7.51 -11.91 -12.29
N ASP A 25 7.85 -11.59 -13.53
CA ASP A 25 6.89 -11.45 -14.64
C ASP A 25 6.01 -12.70 -14.83
N GLU A 26 6.61 -13.89 -14.78
CA GLU A 26 5.85 -15.14 -14.87
C GLU A 26 4.88 -15.34 -13.68
N ARG A 27 5.23 -14.86 -12.50
CA ARG A 27 4.34 -14.90 -11.32
C ARG A 27 3.17 -13.94 -11.50
N ILE A 28 3.42 -12.76 -12.06
CA ILE A 28 2.37 -11.79 -12.40
C ILE A 28 1.42 -12.39 -13.43
N ALA A 29 1.96 -13.04 -14.48
CA ALA A 29 1.15 -13.74 -15.47
C ALA A 29 0.33 -14.88 -14.85
N ALA A 30 0.90 -15.64 -13.89
CA ALA A 30 0.21 -16.68 -13.16
C ALA A 30 -0.94 -16.13 -12.31
N MET A 31 -0.73 -15.01 -11.63
CA MET A 31 -1.80 -14.34 -10.89
C MET A 31 -2.92 -13.85 -11.80
N GLY A 32 -2.59 -13.35 -12.99
CA GLY A 32 -3.59 -13.02 -14.00
C GLY A 32 -4.44 -14.22 -14.43
N ARG A 33 -3.84 -15.41 -14.56
CA ARG A 33 -4.59 -16.66 -14.83
C ARG A 33 -5.48 -17.03 -13.65
N PHE A 34 -4.93 -17.03 -12.45
CA PHE A 34 -5.67 -17.31 -11.21
C PHE A 34 -6.91 -16.41 -11.07
N LEU A 35 -6.79 -15.11 -11.31
CA LEU A 35 -7.92 -14.19 -11.22
C LEU A 35 -9.00 -14.47 -12.28
N ARG A 36 -8.61 -14.86 -13.50
CA ARG A 36 -9.57 -15.27 -14.52
C ARG A 36 -10.29 -16.58 -14.16
N GLU A 37 -9.59 -17.53 -13.56
CA GLU A 37 -10.16 -18.78 -13.06
C GLU A 37 -11.14 -18.53 -11.90
N GLU A 38 -10.83 -17.59 -10.99
CA GLU A 38 -11.75 -17.16 -9.94
C GLU A 38 -13.05 -16.61 -10.55
N LEU A 39 -12.97 -15.72 -11.53
CA LEU A 39 -14.15 -15.18 -12.20
C LEU A 39 -14.95 -16.27 -12.96
N ALA A 40 -14.28 -17.15 -13.68
CA ALA A 40 -14.92 -18.25 -14.41
C ALA A 40 -15.64 -19.21 -13.45
N ALA A 41 -15.16 -19.34 -12.22
CA ALA A 41 -15.78 -20.16 -11.18
C ALA A 41 -16.85 -19.41 -10.36
N GLY A 42 -17.25 -18.18 -10.78
CA GLY A 42 -18.24 -17.37 -10.09
C GLY A 42 -17.75 -16.78 -8.76
N ARG A 43 -16.44 -16.71 -8.56
CA ARG A 43 -15.81 -16.11 -7.38
C ARG A 43 -15.21 -14.75 -7.74
N PRO A 44 -15.96 -13.66 -7.57
CA PRO A 44 -15.45 -12.33 -7.85
C PRO A 44 -14.29 -11.96 -6.91
N TYR A 45 -13.47 -11.03 -7.36
CA TYR A 45 -12.38 -10.46 -6.56
C TYR A 45 -12.41 -8.92 -6.64
N GLN A 46 -11.73 -8.29 -5.71
CA GLN A 46 -11.57 -6.85 -5.64
C GLN A 46 -10.14 -6.49 -5.17
N PRO A 47 -9.63 -5.29 -5.53
CA PRO A 47 -10.25 -4.29 -6.41
C PRO A 47 -10.44 -4.81 -7.84
N THR A 48 -11.16 -4.06 -8.69
CA THR A 48 -11.34 -4.40 -10.11
C THR A 48 -10.01 -4.46 -10.85
N GLY A 49 -9.94 -5.18 -11.98
CA GLY A 49 -8.69 -5.52 -12.68
C GLY A 49 -7.75 -4.34 -12.95
N GLU A 50 -8.28 -3.18 -13.32
CA GLU A 50 -7.49 -1.97 -13.58
C GLU A 50 -6.83 -1.38 -12.32
N ARG A 51 -7.38 -1.67 -11.14
CA ARG A 51 -6.90 -1.14 -9.86
C ARG A 51 -5.99 -2.10 -9.09
N VAL A 52 -5.79 -3.32 -9.59
CA VAL A 52 -4.97 -4.33 -8.90
C VAL A 52 -3.54 -3.84 -8.70
N PHE A 53 -2.97 -3.16 -9.71
CA PHE A 53 -1.60 -2.64 -9.69
C PHE A 53 -1.53 -1.13 -9.40
N ARG A 54 -2.57 -0.52 -8.84
CA ARG A 54 -2.62 0.93 -8.65
C ARG A 54 -1.47 1.49 -7.80
N ALA A 55 -0.96 0.73 -6.84
CA ALA A 55 0.20 1.11 -6.05
C ALA A 55 1.50 1.25 -6.89
N PHE A 56 1.50 0.78 -8.12
CA PHE A 56 2.62 0.81 -9.07
C PHE A 56 2.44 1.84 -10.20
N GLU A 57 1.39 2.64 -10.18
CA GLU A 57 1.14 3.67 -11.21
C GLU A 57 2.14 4.84 -11.13
N ARG A 58 2.59 5.18 -9.92
CA ARG A 58 3.62 6.21 -9.74
C ARG A 58 5.00 5.59 -9.87
N PRO A 59 5.99 6.34 -10.44
CA PRO A 59 7.34 5.80 -10.62
C PRO A 59 7.97 5.28 -9.34
N LEU A 60 8.69 4.16 -9.44
CA LEU A 60 9.50 3.62 -8.35
C LEU A 60 10.50 4.66 -7.85
N ALA A 61 11.08 5.45 -8.78
CA ALA A 61 12.03 6.51 -8.47
C ALA A 61 11.46 7.60 -7.54
N ASP A 62 10.14 7.84 -7.60
CA ASP A 62 9.48 8.90 -6.83
C ASP A 62 9.03 8.45 -5.43
N VAL A 63 9.10 7.16 -5.12
CA VAL A 63 8.66 6.64 -3.82
C VAL A 63 9.60 7.10 -2.72
N ARG A 64 9.06 7.80 -1.73
CA ARG A 64 9.78 8.32 -0.56
C ARG A 64 9.36 7.67 0.76
N VAL A 65 8.11 7.21 0.84
CA VAL A 65 7.59 6.47 1.98
C VAL A 65 6.89 5.21 1.51
N LEU A 66 7.14 4.09 2.19
CA LEU A 66 6.45 2.83 1.98
C LEU A 66 5.56 2.54 3.19
N ILE A 67 4.26 2.38 2.96
CA ILE A 67 3.29 1.88 3.96
C ILE A 67 2.76 0.54 3.47
N VAL A 68 2.90 -0.51 4.30
CA VAL A 68 2.49 -1.86 3.91
C VAL A 68 1.25 -2.27 4.67
N GLY A 69 0.17 -2.57 3.92
CA GLY A 69 -1.03 -3.24 4.40
C GLY A 69 -0.98 -4.76 4.16
N GLN A 70 -1.97 -5.47 4.67
CA GLN A 70 -2.07 -6.92 4.56
C GLN A 70 -2.76 -7.35 3.26
N ASP A 71 -4.02 -7.02 3.11
CA ASP A 71 -4.86 -7.25 1.94
C ASP A 71 -5.90 -6.13 1.79
N PRO A 72 -6.57 -6.01 0.63
CA PRO A 72 -7.63 -5.02 0.45
C PRO A 72 -8.80 -5.27 1.42
N TYR A 73 -9.54 -4.22 1.75
CA TYR A 73 -10.76 -4.38 2.53
C TYR A 73 -11.71 -5.38 1.86
N PRO A 74 -12.32 -6.31 2.64
CA PRO A 74 -13.23 -7.31 2.08
C PRO A 74 -14.62 -6.76 1.76
N ASN A 75 -14.96 -5.58 2.26
CA ASN A 75 -16.24 -4.95 1.99
C ASN A 75 -16.41 -4.69 0.49
N PRO A 76 -17.55 -5.10 -0.12
CA PRO A 76 -17.76 -4.92 -1.55
C PRO A 76 -17.53 -3.48 -2.00
N GLU A 77 -16.82 -3.32 -3.11
CA GLU A 77 -16.54 -2.03 -3.76
C GLU A 77 -15.74 -1.00 -2.95
N HIS A 78 -15.31 -1.31 -1.73
CA HIS A 78 -14.48 -0.39 -0.94
C HIS A 78 -13.07 -0.19 -1.51
N PRO A 79 -12.31 -1.27 -1.88
CA PRO A 79 -10.91 -1.14 -2.25
C PRO A 79 -10.70 -0.35 -3.53
N ILE A 80 -9.65 0.47 -3.52
CA ILE A 80 -9.22 1.25 -4.68
C ILE A 80 -7.83 0.86 -5.18
N GLY A 81 -7.24 -0.22 -4.66
CA GLY A 81 -5.89 -0.69 -5.05
C GLY A 81 -4.74 -0.05 -4.27
N LEU A 82 -5.05 0.78 -3.28
CA LEU A 82 -4.09 1.37 -2.34
C LEU A 82 -4.39 0.83 -0.93
N SER A 83 -3.36 0.46 -0.16
CA SER A 83 -3.55 -0.04 1.19
C SER A 83 -4.21 1.01 2.10
N PHE A 84 -5.08 0.57 2.99
CA PHE A 84 -5.87 1.40 3.91
C PHE A 84 -6.85 2.38 3.27
N ALA A 85 -6.78 2.60 1.95
CA ALA A 85 -7.65 3.51 1.23
C ALA A 85 -8.94 2.85 0.76
N VAL A 86 -10.00 3.66 0.69
CA VAL A 86 -11.29 3.27 0.14
C VAL A 86 -11.81 4.33 -0.83
N ARG A 87 -12.84 4.00 -1.61
CA ARG A 87 -13.52 4.96 -2.48
C ARG A 87 -14.02 6.16 -1.66
N ARG A 88 -14.11 7.32 -2.31
CA ARG A 88 -14.53 8.59 -1.67
C ARG A 88 -15.94 8.54 -1.09
N ASP A 89 -16.82 7.77 -1.71
CA ASP A 89 -18.23 7.63 -1.34
C ASP A 89 -18.51 6.58 -0.25
N VAL A 90 -17.46 5.92 0.25
CA VAL A 90 -17.60 4.93 1.33
C VAL A 90 -17.85 5.60 2.67
N TRP A 91 -18.98 5.24 3.29
CA TRP A 91 -19.35 5.68 4.62
C TRP A 91 -20.16 4.58 5.36
N PRO A 92 -19.89 4.27 6.64
CA PRO A 92 -18.81 4.83 7.46
C PRO A 92 -17.42 4.39 6.99
N LEU A 93 -16.39 5.18 7.34
CA LEU A 93 -15.00 4.83 7.05
C LEU A 93 -14.57 3.56 7.81
N PRO A 94 -13.68 2.73 7.23
CA PRO A 94 -13.12 1.58 7.93
C PRO A 94 -12.46 1.99 9.26
N PRO A 95 -12.66 1.23 10.35
CA PRO A 95 -12.16 1.61 11.66
C PRO A 95 -10.64 1.83 11.73
N SER A 96 -9.84 1.07 10.97
CA SER A 96 -8.40 1.28 10.89
C SER A 96 -8.05 2.64 10.29
N LEU A 97 -8.79 3.07 9.25
CA LEU A 97 -8.58 4.38 8.62
C LEU A 97 -9.00 5.52 9.54
N VAL A 98 -10.09 5.36 10.29
CA VAL A 98 -10.50 6.32 11.33
C VAL A 98 -9.38 6.51 12.34
N ASN A 99 -8.74 5.42 12.79
CA ASN A 99 -7.63 5.48 13.73
C ASN A 99 -6.38 6.13 13.11
N ILE A 100 -6.07 5.85 11.82
CA ILE A 100 -5.00 6.54 11.08
C ILE A 100 -5.26 8.05 11.04
N TYR A 101 -6.48 8.47 10.77
CA TYR A 101 -6.87 9.88 10.74
C TYR A 101 -6.82 10.55 12.11
N THR A 102 -7.18 9.81 13.17
CA THR A 102 -7.02 10.28 14.55
C THR A 102 -5.55 10.56 14.86
N GLU A 103 -4.67 9.61 14.54
CA GLU A 103 -3.23 9.76 14.76
C GLU A 103 -2.63 10.86 13.87
N LEU A 104 -3.08 11.02 12.63
CA LEU A 104 -2.66 12.11 11.74
C LEU A 104 -2.94 13.49 12.36
N ARG A 105 -4.16 13.67 12.90
CA ARG A 105 -4.53 14.90 13.59
C ARG A 105 -3.70 15.12 14.86
N ASP A 106 -3.53 14.08 15.65
CA ASP A 106 -2.84 14.19 16.95
C ASP A 106 -1.31 14.35 16.79
N ASP A 107 -0.71 13.81 15.70
CA ASP A 107 0.70 13.93 15.38
C ASP A 107 1.05 15.28 14.71
N LEU A 108 0.26 15.70 13.73
CA LEU A 108 0.58 16.85 12.86
C LEU A 108 -0.41 18.02 12.95
N GLY A 109 -1.51 17.88 13.67
CA GLY A 109 -2.58 18.89 13.71
C GLY A 109 -3.40 18.98 12.43
N ILE A 110 -3.24 18.03 11.49
CA ILE A 110 -3.93 18.02 10.21
C ILE A 110 -5.35 17.47 10.39
N MET A 111 -6.35 18.26 10.02
CA MET A 111 -7.74 17.80 10.03
C MET A 111 -7.98 16.85 8.86
N PRO A 112 -8.42 15.61 9.11
CA PRO A 112 -8.67 14.66 8.03
C PRO A 112 -9.98 14.98 7.30
N PRO A 113 -10.09 14.59 6.01
CA PRO A 113 -11.32 14.70 5.26
C PRO A 113 -12.37 13.67 5.73
N ARG A 114 -13.60 13.81 5.21
CA ARG A 114 -14.66 12.83 5.47
C ARG A 114 -14.56 11.57 4.61
N HIS A 115 -13.80 11.61 3.50
CA HIS A 115 -13.60 10.47 2.61
C HIS A 115 -12.37 9.65 2.97
N GLY A 116 -12.28 8.42 2.43
CA GLY A 116 -11.17 7.50 2.67
C GLY A 116 -10.20 7.34 1.50
N ASP A 117 -10.20 8.27 0.54
CA ASP A 117 -9.29 8.25 -0.59
C ASP A 117 -7.93 8.84 -0.21
N LEU A 118 -6.88 8.02 -0.29
CA LEU A 118 -5.50 8.40 0.02
C LEU A 118 -4.65 8.67 -1.23
N THR A 119 -5.27 8.87 -2.38
CA THR A 119 -4.56 9.11 -3.65
C THR A 119 -3.59 10.28 -3.56
N ALA A 120 -3.95 11.37 -2.85
CA ALA A 120 -3.07 12.52 -2.68
C ALA A 120 -1.74 12.17 -1.96
N TRP A 121 -1.73 11.18 -1.06
CA TRP A 121 -0.48 10.69 -0.49
C TRP A 121 0.34 9.92 -1.53
N ALA A 122 -0.31 9.07 -2.35
CA ALA A 122 0.38 8.36 -3.42
C ALA A 122 1.00 9.33 -4.44
N ASP A 123 0.32 10.42 -4.76
CA ASP A 123 0.79 11.47 -5.66
C ASP A 123 2.04 12.20 -5.14
N GLN A 124 2.28 12.16 -3.84
CA GLN A 124 3.45 12.74 -3.20
C GLN A 124 4.60 11.73 -2.96
N GLY A 125 4.47 10.51 -3.42
CA GLY A 125 5.50 9.48 -3.28
C GLY A 125 5.30 8.56 -2.06
N VAL A 126 4.09 8.46 -1.53
CA VAL A 126 3.76 7.41 -0.55
C VAL A 126 3.26 6.17 -1.29
N MET A 127 4.04 5.10 -1.28
CA MET A 127 3.59 3.82 -1.80
C MET A 127 2.71 3.11 -0.77
N LEU A 128 1.43 3.01 -1.06
CA LEU A 128 0.42 2.33 -0.24
C LEU A 128 0.22 0.90 -0.77
N LEU A 129 1.05 -0.04 -0.33
CA LEU A 129 1.14 -1.39 -0.87
C LEU A 129 0.48 -2.41 0.06
N ASN A 130 -0.41 -3.26 -0.46
CA ASN A 130 -0.84 -4.46 0.23
C ASN A 130 0.07 -5.65 -0.09
N ARG A 131 0.28 -6.56 0.87
CA ARG A 131 1.04 -7.81 0.65
C ARG A 131 0.30 -8.76 -0.30
N SER A 132 -1.03 -8.81 -0.21
CA SER A 132 -1.90 -9.46 -1.19
C SER A 132 -2.67 -8.37 -1.94
N LEU A 133 -2.58 -8.33 -3.28
CA LEU A 133 -3.17 -7.24 -4.05
C LEU A 133 -4.66 -7.39 -4.32
N THR A 134 -5.20 -8.58 -4.06
CA THR A 134 -6.63 -8.88 -4.28
C THR A 134 -7.23 -9.67 -3.11
N VAL A 135 -8.54 -9.63 -3.02
CA VAL A 135 -9.33 -10.35 -2.01
C VAL A 135 -10.69 -10.72 -2.61
N ARG A 136 -11.34 -11.78 -2.14
CA ARG A 136 -12.77 -12.02 -2.43
C ARG A 136 -13.62 -11.10 -1.57
N PRO A 137 -14.70 -10.52 -2.11
CA PRO A 137 -15.68 -9.77 -1.32
C PRO A 137 -16.19 -10.60 -0.14
N GLY A 138 -16.23 -9.98 1.05
CA GLY A 138 -16.68 -10.61 2.28
C GLY A 138 -15.70 -11.60 2.92
N ALA A 139 -14.51 -11.86 2.34
CA ALA A 139 -13.60 -12.89 2.80
C ALA A 139 -12.15 -12.39 2.92
N SER A 140 -11.84 -11.70 4.02
CA SER A 140 -10.47 -11.24 4.34
C SER A 140 -9.46 -12.38 4.19
N ASN A 141 -8.26 -12.06 3.72
CA ASN A 141 -7.17 -13.01 3.52
C ASN A 141 -7.45 -14.16 2.52
N SER A 142 -8.55 -14.11 1.77
CA SER A 142 -8.93 -15.18 0.84
C SER A 142 -7.91 -15.44 -0.27
N HIS A 143 -7.09 -14.45 -0.61
CA HIS A 143 -6.01 -14.57 -1.60
C HIS A 143 -4.61 -14.60 -0.98
N ARG A 144 -4.50 -14.67 0.34
CA ARG A 144 -3.22 -14.90 1.02
C ARG A 144 -2.63 -16.25 0.62
N GLY A 145 -1.35 -16.29 0.30
CA GLY A 145 -0.66 -17.52 -0.14
C GLY A 145 -1.03 -17.99 -1.55
N LYS A 146 -1.74 -17.17 -2.35
CA LYS A 146 -2.09 -17.51 -3.73
C LYS A 146 -1.05 -17.08 -4.76
N GLY A 147 -0.03 -16.31 -4.35
CA GLY A 147 1.11 -15.93 -5.21
C GLY A 147 1.42 -14.43 -5.27
N TRP A 148 0.69 -13.58 -4.54
CA TRP A 148 0.97 -12.16 -4.47
C TRP A 148 2.24 -11.82 -3.68
N GLU A 149 2.52 -12.57 -2.61
CA GLU A 149 3.59 -12.27 -1.66
C GLU A 149 4.99 -12.23 -2.31
N PRO A 150 5.39 -13.14 -3.21
CA PRO A 150 6.66 -13.03 -3.91
C PRO A 150 6.76 -11.81 -4.82
N ILE A 151 5.64 -11.37 -5.42
CA ILE A 151 5.59 -10.18 -6.29
C ILE A 151 5.80 -8.92 -5.44
N THR A 152 5.05 -8.78 -4.36
CA THR A 152 5.16 -7.62 -3.46
C THR A 152 6.47 -7.62 -2.67
N GLN A 153 7.05 -8.80 -2.39
CA GLN A 153 8.40 -8.92 -1.85
C GLN A 153 9.43 -8.34 -2.82
N CYS A 154 9.40 -8.75 -4.09
CA CYS A 154 10.29 -8.23 -5.13
C CYS A 154 10.21 -6.70 -5.22
N ALA A 155 8.99 -6.13 -5.12
CA ALA A 155 8.78 -4.69 -5.11
C ALA A 155 9.44 -4.00 -3.90
N ILE A 156 9.26 -4.54 -2.68
CA ILE A 156 9.83 -3.99 -1.45
C ILE A 156 11.37 -4.04 -1.52
N GLU A 157 11.93 -5.16 -1.98
CA GLU A 157 13.36 -5.32 -2.15
C GLU A 157 13.93 -4.39 -3.24
N ALA A 158 13.17 -4.15 -4.32
CA ALA A 158 13.56 -3.19 -5.36
C ALA A 158 13.63 -1.76 -4.81
N LEU A 159 12.67 -1.34 -4.01
CA LEU A 159 12.70 -0.05 -3.31
C LEU A 159 13.92 0.06 -2.40
N ALA A 160 14.22 -0.97 -1.61
CA ALA A 160 15.37 -0.98 -0.72
C ALA A 160 16.71 -0.89 -1.48
N ARG A 161 16.81 -1.57 -2.63
CA ARG A 161 18.01 -1.56 -3.48
C ARG A 161 18.20 -0.29 -4.30
N ARG A 162 17.10 0.42 -4.61
CA ARG A 162 17.16 1.64 -5.43
C ARG A 162 18.14 2.67 -4.89
N GLY A 163 18.27 2.74 -3.55
CA GLY A 163 18.98 3.84 -2.89
C GLY A 163 18.17 5.13 -2.85
N GLY A 164 18.77 6.18 -2.31
CA GLY A 164 18.12 7.48 -2.12
C GLY A 164 17.15 7.48 -0.92
N PRO A 165 16.51 8.63 -0.66
CA PRO A 165 15.65 8.80 0.51
C PRO A 165 14.44 7.87 0.46
N LEU A 166 14.29 7.05 1.49
CA LEU A 166 13.16 6.16 1.68
C LEU A 166 12.95 5.91 3.18
N VAL A 167 11.69 5.88 3.61
CA VAL A 167 11.29 5.51 4.96
C VAL A 167 10.16 4.48 4.87
N ALA A 168 10.22 3.42 5.68
CA ALA A 168 9.12 2.47 5.80
C ALA A 168 8.29 2.78 7.04
N ILE A 169 6.96 2.75 6.92
CA ILE A 169 6.03 2.77 8.05
C ILE A 169 5.42 1.36 8.15
N LEU A 170 5.70 0.68 9.25
CA LEU A 170 5.36 -0.71 9.47
C LEU A 170 4.36 -0.86 10.62
N TRP A 171 3.10 -1.00 10.30
CA TRP A 171 2.00 -1.13 11.25
C TRP A 171 1.62 -2.58 11.49
N GLY A 172 1.87 -3.07 12.71
CA GLY A 172 1.55 -4.42 13.14
C GLY A 172 2.66 -5.44 12.88
N SER A 173 2.49 -6.64 13.41
CA SER A 173 3.51 -7.71 13.34
C SER A 173 3.81 -8.15 11.91
N ASP A 174 2.77 -8.32 11.07
CA ASP A 174 2.95 -8.79 9.70
C ASP A 174 3.78 -7.81 8.87
N ALA A 175 3.55 -6.49 9.02
CA ALA A 175 4.37 -5.47 8.37
C ALA A 175 5.79 -5.42 8.94
N ARG A 176 5.96 -5.51 10.26
CA ARG A 176 7.29 -5.52 10.91
C ARG A 176 8.15 -6.72 10.50
N ASN A 177 7.53 -7.86 10.18
CA ASN A 177 8.23 -9.04 9.67
C ASN A 177 8.89 -8.81 8.29
N LEU A 178 8.55 -7.70 7.60
CA LEU A 178 9.17 -7.32 6.33
C LEU A 178 10.50 -6.54 6.52
N LYS A 179 10.83 -6.14 7.74
CA LYS A 179 12.03 -5.35 8.04
C LYS A 179 13.34 -5.95 7.48
N PRO A 180 13.57 -7.27 7.50
CA PRO A 180 14.76 -7.86 6.86
C PRO A 180 14.87 -7.57 5.36
N MET A 181 13.75 -7.40 4.65
CA MET A 181 13.74 -7.09 3.21
C MET A 181 14.15 -5.64 2.91
N LEU A 182 14.02 -4.77 3.89
CA LEU A 182 14.30 -3.33 3.77
C LEU A 182 15.79 -3.00 3.98
N GLY A 183 16.58 -3.94 4.53
CA GLY A 183 18.01 -3.71 4.77
C GLY A 183 18.27 -2.50 5.68
N ALA A 184 18.96 -1.49 5.14
CA ALA A 184 19.32 -0.25 5.86
C ALA A 184 18.21 0.84 5.81
N VAL A 185 17.09 0.62 5.14
CA VAL A 185 15.99 1.58 5.09
C VAL A 185 15.43 1.82 6.49
N PRO A 186 15.41 3.07 6.99
CA PRO A 186 14.85 3.36 8.30
C PRO A 186 13.34 3.06 8.34
N ALA A 187 12.89 2.53 9.48
CA ALA A 187 11.49 2.16 9.66
C ALA A 187 10.89 2.80 10.91
N VAL A 188 9.67 3.31 10.76
CA VAL A 188 8.81 3.70 11.87
C VAL A 188 7.86 2.54 12.16
N GLU A 189 8.01 1.92 13.31
CA GLU A 189 7.26 0.73 13.71
C GLU A 189 6.25 1.05 14.81
N SER A 190 5.06 0.48 14.72
CA SER A 190 4.05 0.52 15.79
C SER A 190 3.09 -0.67 15.69
N PRO A 191 2.23 -0.91 16.69
CA PRO A 191 1.07 -1.78 16.54
C PRO A 191 0.19 -1.36 15.35
N HIS A 192 -0.67 -2.29 14.89
CA HIS A 192 -1.58 -2.03 13.76
C HIS A 192 -2.68 -1.03 14.16
N PRO A 193 -3.15 -0.15 13.24
CA PRO A 193 -4.21 0.83 13.52
C PRO A 193 -5.60 0.23 13.73
N SER A 194 -5.78 -1.09 13.65
CA SER A 194 -7.08 -1.70 13.92
C SER A 194 -7.55 -1.46 15.36
N PRO A 195 -8.87 -1.40 15.63
CA PRO A 195 -9.40 -1.25 16.99
C PRO A 195 -8.88 -2.27 17.99
N LEU A 196 -8.49 -3.46 17.52
CA LEU A 196 -7.95 -4.53 18.36
C LEU A 196 -6.56 -4.23 18.94
N SER A 197 -5.82 -3.29 18.35
CA SER A 197 -4.42 -3.03 18.70
C SER A 197 -4.05 -1.54 18.80
N ALA A 198 -4.90 -0.63 18.32
CA ALA A 198 -4.56 0.80 18.25
C ALA A 198 -4.19 1.39 19.64
N TYR A 199 -4.89 1.00 20.68
CA TYR A 199 -4.61 1.43 22.06
C TYR A 199 -3.38 0.78 22.69
N ARG A 200 -2.71 -0.15 21.99
CA ARG A 200 -1.50 -0.83 22.48
C ARG A 200 -0.21 -0.14 22.01
N GLY A 201 -0.31 1.11 21.52
CA GLY A 201 0.83 1.92 21.10
C GLY A 201 0.84 2.33 19.62
N PHE A 202 -0.27 2.20 18.88
CA PHE A 202 -0.44 2.88 17.60
C PHE A 202 -0.71 4.37 17.85
N PHE A 203 -1.68 4.69 18.69
CA PHE A 203 -1.91 6.07 19.13
C PHE A 203 -0.71 6.60 19.90
N GLY A 204 -0.24 7.79 19.51
CA GLY A 204 0.96 8.41 20.03
C GLY A 204 2.28 7.88 19.44
N SER A 205 2.23 6.98 18.45
CA SER A 205 3.43 6.49 17.74
C SER A 205 4.06 7.53 16.83
N ARG A 206 3.29 8.57 16.46
CA ARG A 206 3.72 9.71 15.64
C ARG A 206 4.39 9.32 14.33
N PRO A 207 3.75 8.47 13.51
CA PRO A 207 4.40 7.90 12.34
C PRO A 207 4.69 8.93 11.25
N PHE A 208 3.86 9.96 11.12
CA PHE A 208 3.94 10.95 10.06
C PHE A 208 5.08 11.94 10.30
N SER A 209 5.14 12.53 11.49
CA SER A 209 6.23 13.45 11.87
C SER A 209 7.58 12.74 11.91
N ARG A 210 7.63 11.50 12.43
CA ARG A 210 8.85 10.69 12.47
C ARG A 210 9.32 10.30 11.06
N ALA A 211 8.42 9.92 10.15
CA ALA A 211 8.78 9.66 8.77
C ALA A 211 9.35 10.90 8.09
N ASN A 212 8.75 12.08 8.32
CA ASN A 212 9.28 13.34 7.80
C ASN A 212 10.67 13.68 8.37
N ALA A 213 10.88 13.46 9.66
CA ALA A 213 12.21 13.65 10.27
C ALA A 213 13.28 12.77 9.61
N LEU A 214 12.96 11.47 9.42
CA LEU A 214 13.87 10.52 8.76
C LEU A 214 14.12 10.84 7.27
N LEU A 215 13.15 11.43 6.56
CA LEU A 215 13.36 11.93 5.19
C LEU A 215 14.31 13.13 5.17
N VAL A 216 14.14 14.06 6.10
CA VAL A 216 15.02 15.24 6.24
C VAL A 216 16.46 14.82 6.59
N GLU A 217 16.64 13.85 7.49
CA GLU A 217 17.95 13.27 7.81
C GLU A 217 18.64 12.66 6.58
N GLN A 218 17.87 12.16 5.61
CA GLN A 218 18.36 11.65 4.33
C GLN A 218 18.53 12.73 3.25
N GLY A 219 18.32 14.00 3.59
CA GLY A 219 18.45 15.14 2.67
C GLY A 219 17.25 15.36 1.74
N ALA A 220 16.10 14.73 2.03
CA ALA A 220 14.86 14.92 1.27
C ALA A 220 13.93 15.94 1.95
N ALA A 221 13.06 16.57 1.16
CA ALA A 221 11.99 17.40 1.70
C ALA A 221 10.96 16.53 2.46
N PRO A 222 10.36 17.06 3.52
CA PRO A 222 9.24 16.37 4.19
C PRO A 222 8.06 16.22 3.24
N LEU A 223 7.19 15.23 3.53
CA LEU A 223 5.91 15.07 2.84
C LEU A 223 4.85 15.99 3.45
N ASP A 224 3.98 16.51 2.61
CA ASP A 224 2.72 17.11 3.05
C ASP A 224 1.65 16.00 3.19
N TRP A 225 1.30 15.67 4.41
CA TRP A 225 0.30 14.65 4.71
C TRP A 225 -1.15 15.13 4.62
N THR A 226 -1.36 16.38 4.19
CA THR A 226 -2.70 16.94 3.99
C THR A 226 -3.45 16.19 2.89
N LEU A 227 -4.72 15.93 3.12
CA LEU A 227 -5.64 15.34 2.14
C LEU A 227 -6.66 16.39 1.70
N PRO A 228 -7.08 16.40 0.44
CA PRO A 228 -8.17 17.27 -0.03
C PRO A 228 -9.43 17.06 0.80
N MET A 229 -10.13 18.13 1.15
CA MET A 229 -11.35 18.05 1.97
C MET A 229 -12.61 17.63 1.18
N GLU A 230 -12.56 17.77 -0.16
CA GLU A 230 -13.61 17.43 -1.12
C GLU A 230 -13.20 16.30 -2.07
#